data_8347b3330492d5603087447ed6901121
#
_entry.id   8347b3330492d5603087447ed6901121
#
_cell.length_a   1.000
_cell.length_b   1.000
_cell.length_c   1.000
_cell.angle_alpha   90.00
_cell.angle_beta   90.00
_cell.angle_gamma   90.00
#
_symmetry.space_group_name_H-M   'P 1'
#
loop_
_entity.id
_entity.type
_entity.pdbx_description
1 polymer ?
#
loop_
_entity_poly.entity_id
_entity_poly.type
_entity_poly.pdbx_seq_one_letter_code
_entity_poly.pdbx_strand_id
1 'polypeptide(L)'
;VYKRQVEHQPIQAAYHYAANCKTRNASEVPGQEAAVYLQSVDSPDDMLADGLLSISYMEKQQMADALASLFQEDAPQAENLPGALELTVRDSAGYVTEVTCGRTVANGEAVRQALHLNSACFYFSELDGKIRILTKGIGHGLGLSQYGANELAKQGKNYQDILKYYYQDVTLEY
;
A
#
# COMPACT_ATOMS: atom_id res chain seq x y z
N VAL A 1 18.03 11.34 -20.80
CA VAL A 1 16.91 11.37 -19.86
C VAL A 1 15.77 10.56 -20.48
N TYR A 2 15.46 9.41 -19.90
CA TYR A 2 14.36 8.57 -20.37
C TYR A 2 13.03 9.18 -19.87
N LYS A 3 12.18 9.61 -20.80
CA LYS A 3 10.82 10.05 -20.49
C LYS A 3 9.86 8.91 -20.79
N ARG A 4 9.05 8.53 -19.80
CA ARG A 4 7.91 7.63 -19.97
C ARG A 4 6.72 8.51 -20.30
N GLN A 5 5.91 8.13 -21.29
CA GLN A 5 4.82 8.96 -21.76
C GLN A 5 3.56 8.13 -21.98
N VAL A 6 2.42 8.72 -21.65
CA VAL A 6 1.09 8.36 -22.14
C VAL A 6 0.59 9.55 -22.94
N GLU A 7 0.14 9.35 -24.17
CA GLU A 7 -0.33 10.41 -25.06
C GLU A 7 0.65 11.59 -25.18
N HIS A 8 1.97 11.28 -25.30
CA HIS A 8 3.06 12.28 -25.38
C HIS A 8 3.26 13.14 -24.11
N GLN A 9 2.64 12.78 -22.99
CA GLN A 9 2.87 13.44 -21.70
C GLN A 9 3.71 12.54 -20.78
N PRO A 10 4.70 13.09 -20.05
CA PRO A 10 5.47 12.32 -19.08
C PRO A 10 4.56 11.76 -17.98
N ILE A 11 4.70 10.45 -17.69
CA ILE A 11 3.99 9.85 -16.56
C ILE A 11 4.65 10.19 -15.22
N GLN A 12 3.86 10.19 -14.16
CA GLN A 12 4.38 10.11 -12.79
C GLN A 12 4.78 8.66 -12.50
N ALA A 13 6.08 8.36 -12.60
CA ALA A 13 6.60 7.01 -12.41
C ALA A 13 6.62 6.64 -10.92
N ALA A 14 5.47 6.25 -10.36
CA ALA A 14 5.35 5.81 -8.99
C ALA A 14 6.16 4.54 -8.75
N TYR A 15 6.86 4.45 -7.61
CA TYR A 15 7.62 3.26 -7.21
C TYR A 15 7.57 3.08 -5.70
N HIS A 16 7.77 1.87 -5.24
CA HIS A 16 7.83 1.48 -3.83
C HIS A 16 8.89 0.41 -3.63
N TYR A 17 9.22 0.06 -2.39
CA TYR A 17 10.30 -0.90 -2.14
C TYR A 17 9.89 -2.33 -2.50
N ALA A 18 8.79 -2.85 -1.91
CA ALA A 18 8.28 -4.19 -2.21
C ALA A 18 6.75 -4.24 -2.01
N ALA A 19 6.04 -4.86 -2.96
CA ALA A 19 4.60 -5.06 -2.89
C ALA A 19 4.24 -6.33 -2.08
N ASN A 20 2.97 -6.49 -1.74
CA ASN A 20 2.45 -7.75 -1.19
C ASN A 20 2.26 -8.79 -2.33
N CYS A 21 3.35 -9.23 -2.97
CA CYS A 21 3.39 -10.17 -4.12
C CYS A 21 2.67 -9.68 -5.38
N LYS A 22 1.98 -8.56 -5.33
CA LYS A 22 1.21 -7.96 -6.42
C LYS A 22 1.13 -6.47 -6.23
N THR A 23 1.36 -5.69 -7.30
CA THR A 23 1.20 -4.24 -7.25
C THR A 23 -0.29 -3.87 -7.27
N ARG A 24 -0.63 -2.69 -6.77
CA ARG A 24 -2.00 -2.18 -6.75
C ARG A 24 -2.41 -1.66 -8.13
N ASN A 25 -3.71 -1.74 -8.41
CA ASN A 25 -4.31 -1.06 -9.55
C ASN A 25 -4.72 0.36 -9.13
N ALA A 26 -4.29 1.38 -9.86
CA ALA A 26 -4.61 2.77 -9.55
C ALA A 26 -6.12 3.04 -9.56
N SER A 27 -6.90 2.34 -10.40
CA SER A 27 -8.35 2.48 -10.45
C SER A 27 -9.07 2.06 -9.15
N GLU A 28 -8.39 1.27 -8.30
CA GLU A 28 -8.91 0.82 -6.99
C GLU A 28 -8.41 1.69 -5.83
N VAL A 29 -7.57 2.69 -6.12
CA VAL A 29 -6.95 3.54 -5.09
C VAL A 29 -7.54 4.94 -5.16
N PRO A 30 -8.27 5.39 -4.12
CA PRO A 30 -8.90 6.71 -4.12
C PRO A 30 -7.92 7.85 -4.45
N GLY A 31 -8.26 8.66 -5.45
CA GLY A 31 -7.45 9.78 -5.92
C GLY A 31 -6.32 9.41 -6.90
N GLN A 32 -6.22 8.15 -7.33
CA GLN A 32 -5.22 7.68 -8.30
C GLN A 32 -5.84 7.17 -9.61
N GLU A 33 -7.14 7.27 -9.78
CA GLU A 33 -7.92 6.67 -10.88
C GLU A 33 -7.47 7.16 -12.27
N ALA A 34 -6.91 8.36 -12.35
CA ALA A 34 -6.40 8.94 -13.60
C ALA A 34 -5.10 8.29 -14.08
N ALA A 35 -4.39 7.58 -13.22
CA ALA A 35 -3.11 6.94 -13.55
C ALA A 35 -3.32 5.56 -14.19
N VAL A 36 -4.02 5.48 -15.32
CA VAL A 36 -4.44 4.26 -16.00
C VAL A 36 -3.29 3.30 -16.37
N TYR A 37 -2.07 3.82 -16.47
CA TYR A 37 -0.85 3.04 -16.71
C TYR A 37 -0.33 2.30 -15.46
N LEU A 38 -0.86 2.59 -14.27
CA LEU A 38 -0.54 1.89 -13.02
C LEU A 38 -1.53 0.74 -12.81
N GLN A 39 -1.42 -0.26 -13.65
CA GLN A 39 -2.20 -1.49 -13.52
C GLN A 39 -1.52 -2.47 -12.56
N SER A 40 -2.31 -3.34 -11.97
CA SER A 40 -1.81 -4.38 -11.09
C SER A 40 -1.02 -5.44 -11.88
N VAL A 41 0.20 -5.73 -11.44
CA VAL A 41 1.04 -6.80 -11.97
C VAL A 41 1.56 -7.70 -10.85
N ASP A 42 1.80 -8.97 -11.14
CA ASP A 42 2.35 -9.90 -10.18
C ASP A 42 3.82 -9.55 -9.89
N SER A 43 4.22 -9.60 -8.63
CA SER A 43 5.59 -9.38 -8.17
C SER A 43 5.94 -10.42 -7.09
N PRO A 44 5.95 -11.71 -7.45
CA PRO A 44 6.07 -12.80 -6.47
C PRO A 44 7.40 -12.80 -5.74
N ASP A 45 8.47 -12.35 -6.38
CA ASP A 45 9.81 -12.30 -5.80
C ASP A 45 9.90 -11.28 -4.64
N ASP A 46 8.95 -10.34 -4.55
CA ASP A 46 8.83 -9.41 -3.42
C ASP A 46 8.68 -10.15 -2.07
N MET A 47 8.19 -11.40 -2.08
CA MET A 47 8.11 -12.23 -0.87
C MET A 47 9.47 -12.47 -0.20
N LEU A 48 10.55 -12.33 -0.95
CA LEU A 48 11.92 -12.52 -0.46
C LEU A 48 12.53 -11.22 0.10
N ALA A 49 11.82 -10.10 0.00
CA ALA A 49 12.29 -8.81 0.48
C ALA A 49 12.36 -8.78 2.01
N ASP A 50 13.51 -8.37 2.54
CA ASP A 50 13.67 -8.19 3.97
C ASP A 50 12.68 -7.18 4.52
N GLY A 51 11.98 -7.54 5.60
CA GLY A 51 10.99 -6.69 6.24
C GLY A 51 9.64 -6.61 5.53
N LEU A 52 9.41 -7.39 4.45
CA LEU A 52 8.11 -7.45 3.76
C LEU A 52 6.97 -7.73 4.73
N LEU A 53 7.17 -8.69 5.62
CA LEU A 53 6.26 -9.02 6.71
C LEU A 53 6.76 -8.36 8.00
N SER A 54 5.99 -7.45 8.56
CA SER A 54 6.32 -6.77 9.80
C SER A 54 5.22 -6.96 10.84
N ILE A 55 5.64 -7.22 12.09
CA ILE A 55 4.75 -7.29 13.24
C ILE A 55 5.21 -6.24 14.24
N SER A 56 4.30 -5.37 14.64
CA SER A 56 4.52 -4.38 15.69
C SER A 56 3.42 -4.46 16.75
N TYR A 57 3.69 -3.89 17.90
CA TYR A 57 2.75 -3.82 19.02
C TYR A 57 2.57 -2.36 19.44
N MET A 58 1.34 -1.98 19.72
CA MET A 58 0.99 -0.62 20.12
C MET A 58 0.03 -0.69 21.32
N GLU A 59 0.17 0.24 22.25
CA GLU A 59 -0.80 0.39 23.34
C GLU A 59 -2.15 0.87 22.78
N LYS A 60 -3.25 0.36 23.30
CA LYS A 60 -4.60 0.71 22.85
C LYS A 60 -4.85 2.22 22.88
N GLN A 61 -4.39 2.90 23.94
CA GLN A 61 -4.53 4.35 24.05
C GLN A 61 -3.73 5.09 22.98
N GLN A 62 -2.51 4.65 22.70
CA GLN A 62 -1.67 5.25 21.65
C GLN A 62 -2.34 5.13 20.27
N MET A 63 -2.96 3.99 19.97
CA MET A 63 -3.70 3.81 18.71
C MET A 63 -4.94 4.69 18.65
N ALA A 64 -5.71 4.78 19.74
CA ALA A 64 -6.87 5.66 19.83
C ALA A 64 -6.50 7.12 19.58
N ASP A 65 -5.44 7.62 20.25
CA ASP A 65 -4.95 8.99 20.09
C ASP A 65 -4.49 9.28 18.66
N ALA A 66 -3.74 8.35 18.05
CA ALA A 66 -3.25 8.48 16.67
C ALA A 66 -4.38 8.54 15.63
N LEU A 67 -5.49 7.86 15.86
CA LEU A 67 -6.63 7.79 14.94
C LEU A 67 -7.69 8.85 15.22
N ALA A 68 -7.66 9.55 16.34
CA ALA A 68 -8.71 10.49 16.77
C ALA A 68 -9.05 11.54 15.70
N SER A 69 -8.05 12.13 15.06
CA SER A 69 -8.25 13.17 14.03
C SER A 69 -8.90 12.64 12.75
N LEU A 70 -8.74 11.36 12.44
CA LEU A 70 -9.31 10.75 11.23
C LEU A 70 -10.80 10.45 11.40
N PHE A 71 -11.22 10.09 12.61
CA PHE A 71 -12.59 9.65 12.89
C PHE A 71 -13.44 10.68 13.65
N GLN A 72 -12.80 11.77 14.14
CA GLN A 72 -13.49 12.91 14.78
C GLN A 72 -14.48 12.49 15.87
N GLU A 73 -15.81 12.72 15.64
CA GLU A 73 -16.87 12.37 16.60
C GLU A 73 -16.98 10.85 16.84
N ASP A 74 -16.61 10.04 15.86
CA ASP A 74 -16.58 8.57 15.93
C ASP A 74 -15.19 8.02 16.34
N ALA A 75 -14.31 8.86 16.96
CA ALA A 75 -12.96 8.43 17.34
C ALA A 75 -13.00 7.19 18.24
N PRO A 76 -12.18 6.15 17.92
CA PRO A 76 -12.22 4.89 18.67
C PRO A 76 -11.75 5.12 20.10
N GLN A 77 -12.46 4.53 21.07
CA GLN A 77 -12.03 4.48 22.46
C GLN A 77 -11.07 3.30 22.66
N ALA A 78 -10.05 3.47 23.51
CA ALA A 78 -9.00 2.47 23.71
C ALA A 78 -9.55 1.09 24.10
N GLU A 79 -10.55 1.04 24.97
CA GLU A 79 -11.18 -0.19 25.44
C GLU A 79 -11.88 -1.00 24.34
N ASN A 80 -12.34 -0.32 23.29
CA ASN A 80 -13.06 -0.93 22.16
C ASN A 80 -12.15 -1.39 21.02
N LEU A 81 -10.85 -1.06 21.08
CA LEU A 81 -9.87 -1.43 20.05
C LEU A 81 -9.39 -2.88 20.22
N PRO A 82 -9.11 -3.59 19.08
CA PRO A 82 -9.29 -3.11 17.70
C PRO A 82 -10.72 -3.32 17.16
N GLY A 83 -11.65 -3.86 17.95
CA GLY A 83 -13.00 -4.26 17.50
C GLY A 83 -13.85 -3.11 16.96
N ALA A 84 -13.58 -1.85 17.35
CA ALA A 84 -14.27 -0.68 16.84
C ALA A 84 -13.89 -0.31 15.40
N LEU A 85 -12.80 -0.88 14.87
CA LEU A 85 -12.29 -0.61 13.51
C LEU A 85 -12.67 -1.75 12.57
N GLU A 86 -13.49 -1.46 11.59
CA GLU A 86 -13.82 -2.39 10.52
C GLU A 86 -12.95 -2.09 9.29
N LEU A 87 -12.17 -3.08 8.86
CA LEU A 87 -11.35 -3.01 7.64
C LEU A 87 -12.22 -3.41 6.44
N THR A 88 -13.15 -2.53 6.08
CA THR A 88 -14.32 -2.84 5.26
C THR A 88 -14.00 -3.15 3.82
N VAL A 89 -13.04 -2.43 3.23
CA VAL A 89 -12.71 -2.60 1.81
C VAL A 89 -11.21 -2.79 1.61
N ARG A 90 -10.88 -3.79 0.78
CA ARG A 90 -9.51 -4.01 0.29
C ARG A 90 -9.51 -4.04 -1.22
N ASP A 91 -8.44 -3.52 -1.82
CA ASP A 91 -8.21 -3.68 -3.25
C ASP A 91 -7.79 -5.11 -3.63
N SER A 92 -7.66 -5.38 -4.92
CA SER A 92 -7.30 -6.70 -5.47
C SER A 92 -5.90 -7.17 -5.08
N ALA A 93 -5.03 -6.27 -4.61
CA ALA A 93 -3.70 -6.57 -4.09
C ALA A 93 -3.69 -6.75 -2.55
N GLY A 94 -4.84 -6.62 -1.89
CA GLY A 94 -5.04 -6.86 -0.45
C GLY A 94 -4.76 -5.65 0.44
N TYR A 95 -4.51 -4.47 -0.13
CA TYR A 95 -4.35 -3.23 0.63
C TYR A 95 -5.70 -2.70 1.09
N VAL A 96 -5.77 -2.22 2.32
CA VAL A 96 -6.96 -1.59 2.87
C VAL A 96 -7.18 -0.25 2.16
N THR A 97 -8.35 -0.05 1.59
CA THR A 97 -8.76 1.21 0.97
C THR A 97 -9.66 2.02 1.89
N GLU A 98 -10.46 1.33 2.73
CA GLU A 98 -11.37 1.97 3.67
C GLU A 98 -11.34 1.30 5.04
N VAL A 99 -11.34 2.13 6.08
CA VAL A 99 -11.50 1.75 7.48
C VAL A 99 -12.69 2.49 8.05
N THR A 100 -13.64 1.77 8.62
CA THR A 100 -14.83 2.35 9.23
C THR A 100 -14.71 2.32 10.76
N CYS A 101 -15.06 3.42 11.41
CA CYS A 101 -15.30 3.50 12.85
C CYS A 101 -16.61 4.24 13.09
N GLY A 102 -17.59 3.59 13.68
CA GLY A 102 -18.95 4.16 13.83
C GLY A 102 -19.58 4.46 12.46
N ARG A 103 -19.84 5.73 12.17
CA ARG A 103 -20.37 6.21 10.87
C ARG A 103 -19.33 6.85 9.98
N THR A 104 -18.12 7.05 10.51
CA THR A 104 -17.03 7.73 9.80
C THR A 104 -16.15 6.71 9.08
N VAL A 105 -15.83 7.02 7.82
CA VAL A 105 -14.93 6.21 6.97
C VAL A 105 -13.65 6.98 6.73
N ALA A 106 -12.52 6.37 7.03
CA ALA A 106 -11.19 6.90 6.73
C ALA A 106 -10.53 6.09 5.60
N ASN A 107 -9.70 6.77 4.80
CA ASN A 107 -8.88 6.10 3.79
C ASN A 107 -7.78 5.25 4.46
N GLY A 108 -7.56 4.03 3.97
CA GLY A 108 -6.56 3.11 4.51
C GLY A 108 -5.13 3.67 4.48
N GLU A 109 -4.80 4.49 3.49
CA GLU A 109 -3.49 5.17 3.42
C GLU A 109 -3.36 6.26 4.51
N ALA A 110 -4.43 6.97 4.84
CA ALA A 110 -4.44 7.91 5.96
C ALA A 110 -4.24 7.19 7.30
N VAL A 111 -4.88 6.04 7.50
CA VAL A 111 -4.67 5.18 8.69
C VAL A 111 -3.23 4.66 8.75
N ARG A 112 -2.68 4.20 7.61
CA ARG A 112 -1.27 3.82 7.50
C ARG A 112 -0.33 4.93 7.98
N GLN A 113 -0.56 6.16 7.52
CA GLN A 113 0.27 7.32 7.87
C GLN A 113 0.13 7.68 9.35
N ALA A 114 -1.09 7.70 9.89
CA ALA A 114 -1.34 8.01 11.29
C ALA A 114 -0.69 7.02 12.25
N LEU A 115 -0.64 5.74 11.87
CA LEU A 115 -0.03 4.66 12.66
C LEU A 115 1.44 4.37 12.28
N HIS A 116 2.03 5.13 11.36
CA HIS A 116 3.40 4.95 10.85
C HIS A 116 3.70 3.52 10.34
N LEU A 117 2.74 2.92 9.62
CA LEU A 117 2.89 1.55 9.12
C LEU A 117 3.68 1.51 7.81
N ASN A 118 4.36 0.40 7.57
CA ASN A 118 5.17 0.19 6.36
C ASN A 118 4.31 0.18 5.08
N SER A 119 3.08 -0.31 5.16
CA SER A 119 2.14 -0.33 4.03
C SER A 119 0.67 -0.26 4.50
N ALA A 120 -0.24 0.02 3.57
CA ALA A 120 -1.68 -0.08 3.83
C ALA A 120 -2.23 -1.53 3.75
N CYS A 121 -1.38 -2.54 3.55
CA CYS A 121 -1.76 -3.95 3.67
C CYS A 121 -1.57 -4.40 5.13
N PHE A 122 -2.45 -3.94 6.02
CA PHE A 122 -2.36 -4.18 7.46
C PHE A 122 -3.55 -4.97 8.01
N TYR A 123 -3.32 -5.60 9.18
CA TYR A 123 -4.28 -6.36 9.96
C TYR A 123 -4.09 -6.04 11.43
N PHE A 124 -5.19 -5.92 12.17
CA PHE A 124 -5.18 -5.67 13.61
C PHE A 124 -5.68 -6.89 14.37
N SER A 125 -5.07 -7.19 15.49
CA SER A 125 -5.54 -8.18 16.47
C SER A 125 -5.14 -7.73 17.86
N GLU A 126 -5.81 -8.25 18.89
CA GLU A 126 -5.40 -8.04 20.26
C GLU A 126 -4.52 -9.20 20.73
N LEU A 127 -3.44 -8.87 21.43
CA LEU A 127 -2.58 -9.83 22.11
C LEU A 127 -2.03 -9.20 23.39
N ASP A 128 -2.25 -9.87 24.52
CA ASP A 128 -1.78 -9.49 25.86
C ASP A 128 -2.13 -8.03 26.23
N GLY A 129 -3.35 -7.59 25.88
CA GLY A 129 -3.85 -6.23 26.15
C GLY A 129 -3.33 -5.14 25.23
N LYS A 130 -2.49 -5.49 24.27
CA LYS A 130 -1.95 -4.57 23.22
C LYS A 130 -2.56 -4.88 21.87
N ILE A 131 -2.48 -3.90 20.98
CA ILE A 131 -2.78 -4.10 19.57
C ILE A 131 -1.56 -4.69 18.88
N ARG A 132 -1.72 -5.88 18.32
CA ARG A 132 -0.76 -6.48 17.40
C ARG A 132 -1.13 -6.06 15.99
N ILE A 133 -0.19 -5.41 15.31
CA ILE A 133 -0.33 -4.92 13.93
C ILE A 133 0.56 -5.77 13.03
N LEU A 134 -0.05 -6.45 12.06
CA LEU A 134 0.66 -7.15 11.00
C LEU A 134 0.58 -6.30 9.74
N THR A 135 1.71 -6.02 9.10
CA THR A 135 1.76 -5.36 7.77
C THR A 135 2.48 -6.23 6.76
N LYS A 136 2.03 -6.18 5.51
CA LYS A 136 2.65 -6.84 4.36
C LYS A 136 2.98 -5.81 3.29
N GLY A 137 4.20 -5.89 2.72
CA GLY A 137 4.70 -4.91 1.78
C GLY A 137 5.37 -3.70 2.45
N ILE A 138 6.15 -2.96 1.66
CA ILE A 138 6.86 -1.75 2.08
C ILE A 138 6.62 -0.67 1.03
N GLY A 139 5.84 0.33 1.39
CA GLY A 139 5.42 1.44 0.54
C GLY A 139 3.95 1.37 0.14
N HIS A 140 3.57 2.22 -0.80
CA HIS A 140 2.17 2.40 -1.23
C HIS A 140 1.66 1.33 -2.21
N GLY A 141 2.54 0.48 -2.78
CA GLY A 141 2.19 -0.64 -3.65
C GLY A 141 1.86 -0.28 -5.11
N LEU A 142 1.87 0.99 -5.51
CA LEU A 142 1.60 1.41 -6.89
C LEU A 142 2.86 1.43 -7.74
N GLY A 143 2.75 1.01 -9.00
CA GLY A 143 3.80 1.08 -10.00
C GLY A 143 4.95 0.11 -9.74
N LEU A 144 6.19 0.56 -9.89
CA LEU A 144 7.37 -0.30 -9.86
C LEU A 144 7.75 -0.75 -8.45
N SER A 145 7.81 -2.07 -8.22
CA SER A 145 8.52 -2.63 -7.07
C SER A 145 10.02 -2.58 -7.33
N GLN A 146 10.77 -1.92 -6.45
CA GLN A 146 12.24 -1.86 -6.56
C GLN A 146 12.88 -3.24 -6.36
N TYR A 147 12.37 -4.01 -5.39
CA TYR A 147 12.85 -5.37 -5.14
C TYR A 147 12.54 -6.28 -6.32
N GLY A 148 11.28 -6.34 -6.77
CA GLY A 148 10.89 -7.15 -7.91
C GLY A 148 11.60 -6.76 -9.21
N ALA A 149 11.81 -5.46 -9.45
CA ALA A 149 12.59 -4.98 -10.59
C ALA A 149 14.05 -5.47 -10.55
N ASN A 150 14.66 -5.48 -9.36
CA ASN A 150 16.01 -6.02 -9.17
C ASN A 150 16.06 -7.54 -9.44
N GLU A 151 15.09 -8.30 -8.98
CA GLU A 151 15.02 -9.74 -9.24
C GLU A 151 14.79 -10.04 -10.74
N LEU A 152 13.92 -9.28 -11.43
CA LEU A 152 13.77 -9.38 -12.88
C LEU A 152 15.09 -9.07 -13.61
N ALA A 153 15.87 -8.08 -13.15
CA ALA A 153 17.19 -7.78 -13.72
C ALA A 153 18.18 -8.93 -13.52
N LYS A 154 18.20 -9.57 -12.35
CA LYS A 154 19.01 -10.77 -12.08
C LYS A 154 18.61 -11.96 -12.99
N GLN A 155 17.35 -12.04 -13.38
CA GLN A 155 16.83 -13.03 -14.34
C GLN A 155 17.15 -12.66 -15.80
N GLY A 156 17.89 -11.57 -16.04
CA GLY A 156 18.33 -11.15 -17.38
C GLY A 156 17.38 -10.23 -18.13
N LYS A 157 16.34 -9.72 -17.48
CA LYS A 157 15.46 -8.70 -18.08
C LYS A 157 16.24 -7.38 -18.18
N ASN A 158 16.14 -6.73 -19.33
CA ASN A 158 16.69 -5.38 -19.50
C ASN A 158 15.75 -4.33 -18.88
N TYR A 159 16.25 -3.10 -18.73
CA TYR A 159 15.48 -2.02 -18.09
C TYR A 159 14.18 -1.67 -18.85
N GLN A 160 14.16 -1.80 -20.19
CA GLN A 160 12.96 -1.52 -21.00
C GLN A 160 11.86 -2.53 -20.71
N ASP A 161 12.22 -3.82 -20.62
CA ASP A 161 11.27 -4.89 -20.29
C ASP A 161 10.70 -4.68 -18.88
N ILE A 162 11.57 -4.34 -17.91
CA ILE A 162 11.17 -4.09 -16.52
C ILE A 162 10.22 -2.89 -16.44
N LEU A 163 10.55 -1.79 -17.12
CA LEU A 163 9.70 -0.60 -17.10
C LEU A 163 8.34 -0.84 -17.73
N LYS A 164 8.27 -1.57 -18.85
CA LYS A 164 7.02 -1.95 -19.53
C LYS A 164 6.21 -2.96 -18.72
N TYR A 165 6.87 -3.77 -17.89
CA TYR A 165 6.18 -4.69 -16.99
C TYR A 165 5.37 -3.96 -15.93
N TYR A 166 5.97 -2.96 -15.27
CA TYR A 166 5.32 -2.23 -14.17
C TYR A 166 4.47 -1.05 -14.61
N TYR A 167 4.71 -0.49 -15.81
CA TYR A 167 3.94 0.63 -16.34
C TYR A 167 3.37 0.23 -17.68
N GLN A 168 2.09 -0.03 -17.70
CA GLN A 168 1.38 -0.52 -18.86
C GLN A 168 1.05 0.61 -19.84
N ASP A 169 0.98 0.30 -21.14
CA ASP A 169 0.61 1.24 -22.19
C ASP A 169 1.47 2.54 -22.23
N VAL A 170 2.75 2.43 -21.80
CA VAL A 170 3.69 3.56 -21.86
C VAL A 170 4.73 3.39 -22.96
N THR A 171 5.10 4.50 -23.58
CA THR A 171 6.19 4.58 -24.55
C THR A 171 7.46 5.07 -23.87
N LEU A 172 8.61 4.51 -24.25
CA LEU A 172 9.92 5.01 -23.81
C LEU A 172 10.50 5.88 -24.92
N GLU A 173 10.70 7.16 -24.62
CA GLU A 173 11.38 8.10 -25.52
C GLU A 173 12.78 8.42 -25.01
N TYR A 174 13.72 8.59 -25.95
CA TYR A 174 15.16 8.81 -25.71
C TYR A 174 15.54 10.27 -25.97
#